data_c2f607d738c45c1529582a80e6b2ddb8
#
_entry.id   c2f607d738c45c1529582a80e6b2ddb8
#
_cell.length_a   1.000
_cell.length_b   1.000
_cell.length_c   1.000
_cell.angle_alpha   90.00
_cell.angle_beta   90.00
_cell.angle_gamma   90.00
#
_symmetry.space_group_name_H-M   'P 1'
#
loop_
_entity.id
_entity.type
_entity.pdbx_description
1 polymer ?
#
loop_
_entity_poly.entity_id
_entity_poly.type
_entity_poly.pdbx_seq_one_letter_code
_entity_poly.pdbx_strand_id
1 'polypeptide(L)'
;MNIESIRDYCLSLPLVTEDFPFDETTLAFRIMGKIFAMTDLENIDWFVLKCDPERALDLRDKYSEITGAWHMNKKYWNQINTHGMLTDDFIKSLIRHSYSEVVKKLPKKVGKESPSILSING
;
A
#
# COMPACT_ATOMS: atom_id res chain seq x y z
N MET A 1 2.38 12.86 4.47
CA MET A 1 2.38 11.91 5.61
C MET A 1 3.81 11.51 5.93
N ASN A 2 4.14 11.40 7.21
CA ASN A 2 5.43 10.87 7.62
C ASN A 2 5.34 9.34 7.87
N ILE A 3 6.47 8.71 8.18
CA ILE A 3 6.52 7.25 8.41
C ILE A 3 5.60 6.84 9.57
N GLU A 4 5.54 7.61 10.64
CA GLU A 4 4.69 7.29 11.80
C GLU A 4 3.22 7.31 11.41
N SER A 5 2.76 8.33 10.69
CA SER A 5 1.36 8.44 10.26
C SER A 5 1.00 7.38 9.23
N ILE A 6 1.92 7.02 8.33
CA ILE A 6 1.74 5.91 7.38
C ILE A 6 1.58 4.60 8.14
N ARG A 7 2.47 4.32 9.08
CA ARG A 7 2.44 3.11 9.88
C ARG A 7 1.14 3.02 10.69
N ASP A 8 0.77 4.09 11.37
CA ASP A 8 -0.45 4.15 12.18
C ASP A 8 -1.68 3.87 11.31
N TYR A 9 -1.74 4.46 10.13
CA TYR A 9 -2.88 4.25 9.24
C TYR A 9 -2.94 2.82 8.72
N CYS A 10 -1.83 2.28 8.24
CA CYS A 10 -1.78 0.89 7.74
C CYS A 10 -2.19 -0.09 8.83
N LEU A 11 -1.68 0.08 10.07
CA LEU A 11 -2.01 -0.81 11.18
C LEU A 11 -3.45 -0.63 11.68
N SER A 12 -4.11 0.48 11.35
CA SER A 12 -5.52 0.70 11.70
C SER A 12 -6.48 -0.13 10.84
N LEU A 13 -6.02 -0.61 9.69
CA LEU A 13 -6.85 -1.44 8.80
C LEU A 13 -6.99 -2.86 9.39
N PRO A 14 -8.14 -3.52 9.12
CA PRO A 14 -8.42 -4.82 9.74
C PRO A 14 -7.34 -5.87 9.49
N LEU A 15 -6.89 -6.54 10.54
CA LEU A 15 -5.99 -7.69 10.51
C LEU A 15 -4.62 -7.43 9.88
N VAL A 16 -4.21 -6.17 9.77
CA VAL A 16 -2.88 -5.82 9.23
C VAL A 16 -1.80 -6.17 10.23
N THR A 17 -0.74 -6.79 9.73
CA THR A 17 0.49 -7.07 10.46
C THR A 17 1.67 -6.35 9.79
N GLU A 18 2.76 -6.18 10.52
CA GLU A 18 3.99 -5.60 9.98
C GLU A 18 5.19 -6.47 10.28
N ASP A 19 6.18 -6.45 9.39
CA ASP A 19 7.44 -7.15 9.60
C ASP A 19 8.54 -6.58 8.70
N PHE A 20 9.76 -7.07 8.88
CA PHE A 20 10.92 -6.76 8.03
C PHE A 20 11.33 -8.03 7.29
N PRO A 21 10.69 -8.36 6.14
CA PRO A 21 10.88 -9.65 5.49
C PRO A 21 12.20 -9.80 4.73
N PHE A 22 12.86 -8.70 4.37
CA PHE A 22 14.03 -8.72 3.49
C PHE A 22 15.31 -8.25 4.17
N ASP A 23 15.20 -7.24 5.03
CA ASP A 23 16.33 -6.59 5.70
C ASP A 23 15.85 -5.90 6.97
N GLU A 24 16.71 -5.10 7.62
CA GLU A 24 16.39 -4.42 8.87
C GLU A 24 15.71 -3.07 8.68
N THR A 25 15.57 -2.58 7.45
CA THR A 25 15.09 -1.22 7.14
C THR A 25 13.82 -1.19 6.29
N THR A 26 13.50 -2.25 5.56
CA THR A 26 12.31 -2.32 4.70
C THR A 26 11.12 -2.87 5.50
N LEU A 27 10.26 -1.98 5.95
CA LEU A 27 9.07 -2.32 6.71
C LEU A 27 7.92 -2.66 5.76
N ALA A 28 7.37 -3.87 5.91
CA ALA A 28 6.26 -4.35 5.09
C ALA A 28 4.98 -4.48 5.93
N PHE A 29 3.85 -4.11 5.32
CA PHE A 29 2.52 -4.28 5.89
C PHE A 29 1.77 -5.35 5.12
N ARG A 30 1.20 -6.30 5.85
CA ARG A 30 0.56 -7.49 5.26
C ARG A 30 -0.90 -7.60 5.70
N ILE A 31 -1.70 -8.16 4.81
CA ILE A 31 -3.02 -8.69 5.14
C ILE A 31 -3.05 -10.18 4.78
N MET A 32 -3.33 -11.03 5.79
CA MET A 32 -3.31 -12.49 5.62
C MET A 32 -2.02 -13.01 4.97
N GLY A 33 -0.87 -12.48 5.39
CA GLY A 33 0.45 -12.85 4.90
C GLY A 33 0.86 -12.23 3.58
N LYS A 34 -0.01 -11.47 2.90
CA LYS A 34 0.28 -10.83 1.60
C LYS A 34 0.61 -9.36 1.79
N ILE A 35 1.72 -8.93 1.21
CA ILE A 35 2.18 -7.53 1.29
C ILE A 35 1.29 -6.64 0.43
N PHE A 36 0.83 -5.51 1.01
CA PHE A 36 0.13 -4.46 0.26
C PHE A 36 0.85 -3.12 0.30
N ALA A 37 1.77 -2.92 1.23
CA ALA A 37 2.54 -1.67 1.36
C ALA A 37 3.92 -1.97 1.92
N MET A 38 4.91 -1.19 1.47
CA MET A 38 6.27 -1.22 2.03
C MET A 38 6.84 0.18 2.08
N THR A 39 7.67 0.44 3.08
CA THR A 39 8.44 1.68 3.18
C THR A 39 9.86 1.36 3.65
N ASP A 40 10.82 2.17 3.23
CA ASP A 40 12.20 2.04 3.68
C ASP A 40 12.47 3.08 4.77
N LEU A 41 12.85 2.63 5.96
CA LEU A 41 13.11 3.51 7.10
C LEU A 41 14.33 4.41 6.91
N GLU A 42 15.26 4.02 6.03
CA GLU A 42 16.44 4.82 5.68
C GLU A 42 16.21 5.70 4.46
N ASN A 43 15.24 5.37 3.61
CA ASN A 43 14.86 6.16 2.44
C ASN A 43 13.34 6.33 2.42
N ILE A 44 12.87 7.36 3.11
CA ILE A 44 11.45 7.66 3.29
C ILE A 44 10.73 8.00 1.98
N ASP A 45 11.47 8.33 0.91
CA ASP A 45 10.89 8.57 -0.40
C ASP A 45 10.46 7.27 -1.09
N TRP A 46 10.91 6.12 -0.60
CA TRP A 46 10.52 4.83 -1.13
C TRP A 46 9.33 4.28 -0.33
N PHE A 47 8.14 4.69 -0.71
CA PHE A 47 6.88 4.15 -0.20
C PHE A 47 6.12 3.55 -1.38
N VAL A 48 5.86 2.25 -1.35
CA VAL A 48 5.26 1.53 -2.47
C VAL A 48 3.93 0.89 -2.07
N LEU A 49 2.98 0.98 -2.99
CA LEU A 49 1.63 0.46 -2.83
C LEU A 49 1.25 -0.36 -4.04
N LYS A 50 0.54 -1.46 -3.81
CA LYS A 50 -0.07 -2.23 -4.89
C LYS A 50 -1.22 -1.44 -5.51
N CYS A 51 -1.43 -1.63 -6.81
CA CYS A 51 -2.46 -0.89 -7.52
C CYS A 51 -3.01 -1.72 -8.68
N ASP A 52 -4.28 -1.53 -8.99
CA ASP A 52 -4.85 -2.00 -10.26
C ASP A 52 -4.00 -1.48 -11.43
N PRO A 53 -3.62 -2.33 -12.42
CA PRO A 53 -2.70 -1.92 -13.48
C PRO A 53 -3.14 -0.72 -14.30
N GLU A 54 -4.43 -0.61 -14.65
CA GLU A 54 -4.94 0.53 -15.43
C GLU A 54 -4.91 1.81 -14.59
N ARG A 55 -5.33 1.71 -13.33
CA ARG A 55 -5.29 2.84 -12.40
C ARG A 55 -3.85 3.27 -12.11
N ALA A 56 -2.92 2.32 -12.04
CA ALA A 56 -1.50 2.61 -11.82
C ALA A 56 -0.95 3.54 -12.91
N LEU A 57 -1.24 3.23 -14.18
CA LEU A 57 -0.82 4.07 -15.30
C LEU A 57 -1.48 5.45 -15.27
N ASP A 58 -2.76 5.50 -14.97
CA ASP A 58 -3.54 6.73 -14.86
C ASP A 58 -2.97 7.66 -13.78
N LEU A 59 -2.67 7.11 -12.62
CA LEU A 59 -2.09 7.87 -11.51
C LEU A 59 -0.71 8.43 -11.85
N ARG A 60 0.13 7.64 -12.52
CA ARG A 60 1.47 8.10 -12.96
C ARG A 60 1.37 9.23 -13.97
N ASP A 61 0.35 9.19 -14.83
CA ASP A 61 0.10 10.21 -15.83
C ASP A 61 -0.38 11.52 -15.19
N LYS A 62 -1.23 11.44 -14.17
CA LYS A 62 -1.85 12.59 -13.52
C LYS A 62 -0.99 13.25 -12.44
N TYR A 63 -0.15 12.47 -11.73
CA TYR A 63 0.56 12.96 -10.55
C TYR A 63 2.06 12.72 -10.68
N SER A 64 2.84 13.79 -10.68
CA SER A 64 4.31 13.69 -10.69
C SER A 64 4.87 12.98 -9.46
N GLU A 65 4.13 12.98 -8.35
CA GLU A 65 4.50 12.30 -7.11
C GLU A 65 4.36 10.78 -7.19
N ILE A 66 3.74 10.25 -8.25
CA ILE A 66 3.47 8.82 -8.39
C ILE A 66 4.24 8.29 -9.60
N THR A 67 5.09 7.29 -9.37
CA THR A 67 5.91 6.65 -10.41
C THR A 67 5.80 5.14 -10.30
N GLY A 68 6.28 4.42 -11.30
CA GLY A 68 6.43 2.97 -11.20
C GLY A 68 7.43 2.63 -10.11
N ALA A 69 7.10 1.66 -9.26
CA ALA A 69 7.92 1.34 -8.10
C ALA A 69 9.26 0.73 -8.52
N TRP A 70 10.35 1.38 -8.11
CA TRP A 70 11.70 0.90 -8.34
C TRP A 70 11.93 -0.42 -7.59
N HIS A 71 12.59 -1.38 -8.24
CA HIS A 71 12.81 -2.75 -7.73
C HIS A 71 11.56 -3.61 -7.57
N MET A 72 10.41 -3.16 -8.05
CA MET A 72 9.15 -3.89 -7.99
C MET A 72 8.59 -4.12 -9.39
N ASN A 73 7.62 -5.02 -9.53
CA ASN A 73 6.87 -5.15 -10.78
C ASN A 73 6.00 -3.90 -10.99
N LYS A 74 6.41 -3.05 -11.91
CA LYS A 74 5.76 -1.74 -12.16
C LYS A 74 4.35 -1.85 -12.73
N LYS A 75 3.95 -3.03 -13.20
CA LYS A 75 2.55 -3.26 -13.63
C LYS A 75 1.59 -3.15 -12.45
N TYR A 76 2.01 -3.58 -11.26
CA TYR A 76 1.15 -3.71 -10.08
C TYR A 76 1.56 -2.79 -8.93
N TRP A 77 2.72 -2.15 -8.99
CA TRP A 77 3.27 -1.39 -7.88
C TRP A 77 3.62 0.02 -8.28
N ASN A 78 3.10 0.98 -7.53
CA ASN A 78 3.44 2.40 -7.62
C ASN A 78 4.27 2.85 -6.42
N GLN A 79 5.18 3.78 -6.69
CA GLN A 79 5.93 4.48 -5.66
C GLN A 79 5.30 5.86 -5.46
N ILE A 80 5.06 6.22 -4.20
CA ILE A 80 4.34 7.44 -3.83
C ILE A 80 5.31 8.36 -3.09
N ASN A 81 5.49 9.59 -3.58
CA ASN A 81 6.17 10.64 -2.83
C ASN A 81 5.19 11.26 -1.84
N THR A 82 5.37 10.97 -0.56
CA THR A 82 4.48 11.44 0.51
C THR A 82 4.80 12.84 1.02
N HIS A 83 5.86 13.47 0.51
CA HIS A 83 6.31 14.81 0.87
C HIS A 83 5.94 15.86 -0.19
N GLY A 84 5.26 15.47 -1.27
CA GLY A 84 4.83 16.36 -2.35
C GLY A 84 3.47 17.00 -2.05
N MET A 85 2.73 17.26 -3.12
CA MET A 85 1.45 17.98 -3.07
C MET A 85 0.24 17.09 -2.82
N LEU A 86 0.40 15.77 -2.73
CA LEU A 86 -0.72 14.86 -2.45
C LEU A 86 -1.22 15.06 -1.03
N THR A 87 -2.54 15.16 -0.87
CA THR A 87 -3.14 15.27 0.47
C THR A 87 -3.04 13.95 1.23
N ASP A 88 -3.06 14.04 2.56
CA ASP A 88 -3.08 12.85 3.41
C ASP A 88 -4.28 11.97 3.11
N ASP A 89 -5.46 12.58 2.90
CA ASP A 89 -6.67 11.82 2.57
C ASP A 89 -6.54 11.07 1.26
N PHE A 90 -5.90 11.66 0.25
CA PHE A 90 -5.66 10.99 -1.02
C PHE A 90 -4.68 9.83 -0.85
N ILE A 91 -3.59 10.04 -0.12
CA ILE A 91 -2.61 8.97 0.17
C ILE A 91 -3.29 7.83 0.92
N LYS A 92 -4.13 8.13 1.91
CA LYS A 92 -4.91 7.12 2.64
C LYS A 92 -5.82 6.33 1.70
N SER A 93 -6.46 7.00 0.72
CA SER A 93 -7.28 6.31 -0.26
C SER A 93 -6.47 5.36 -1.14
N LEU A 94 -5.23 5.72 -1.47
CA LEU A 94 -4.33 4.84 -2.21
C LEU A 94 -3.90 3.63 -1.37
N ILE A 95 -3.70 3.82 -0.08
CA ILE A 95 -3.40 2.72 0.86
C ILE A 95 -4.59 1.76 0.93
N ARG A 96 -5.82 2.26 1.08
CA ARG A 96 -7.03 1.44 1.08
C ARG A 96 -7.22 0.69 -0.24
N HIS A 97 -6.95 1.35 -1.36
CA HIS A 97 -7.01 0.70 -2.67
C HIS A 97 -6.03 -0.47 -2.75
N SER A 98 -4.79 -0.26 -2.32
CA SER A 98 -3.77 -1.31 -2.29
C SER A 98 -4.22 -2.50 -1.44
N TYR A 99 -4.73 -2.23 -0.25
CA TYR A 99 -5.29 -3.24 0.65
C TYR A 99 -6.40 -4.04 -0.05
N SER A 100 -7.36 -3.36 -0.67
CA SER A 100 -8.47 -4.01 -1.35
C SER A 100 -8.03 -4.84 -2.56
N GLU A 101 -6.98 -4.42 -3.28
CA GLU A 101 -6.44 -5.18 -4.40
C GLU A 101 -5.83 -6.51 -3.93
N VAL A 102 -5.19 -6.53 -2.77
CA VAL A 102 -4.69 -7.77 -2.18
C VAL A 102 -5.84 -8.65 -1.71
N VAL A 103 -6.83 -8.08 -1.05
CA VAL A 103 -8.00 -8.82 -0.55
C VAL A 103 -8.76 -9.52 -1.69
N LYS A 104 -8.90 -8.89 -2.85
CA LYS A 104 -9.56 -9.50 -4.02
C LYS A 104 -8.91 -10.80 -4.46
N LYS A 105 -7.62 -10.98 -4.19
CA LYS A 105 -6.85 -12.15 -4.60
C LYS A 105 -6.77 -13.23 -3.53
N LEU A 106 -7.32 -12.97 -2.35
CA LEU A 106 -7.41 -13.98 -1.29
C LEU A 106 -8.52 -14.97 -1.59
N PRO A 107 -8.43 -16.23 -1.08
CA PRO A 107 -9.54 -17.17 -1.18
C PRO A 107 -10.82 -16.58 -0.58
N LYS A 108 -11.95 -16.84 -1.21
CA LYS A 108 -13.27 -16.33 -0.72
C LYS A 108 -13.57 -16.74 0.72
N LYS A 109 -13.09 -17.91 1.13
CA LYS A 109 -13.18 -18.40 2.50
C LYS A 109 -12.65 -17.39 3.51
N VAL A 110 -11.54 -16.71 3.21
CA VAL A 110 -10.91 -15.72 4.11
C VAL A 110 -11.88 -14.55 4.37
N GLY A 111 -12.53 -14.04 3.33
CA GLY A 111 -13.52 -12.98 3.47
C GLY A 111 -14.74 -13.39 4.27
N LYS A 112 -15.16 -14.66 4.16
CA LYS A 112 -16.27 -15.20 4.94
C LYS A 112 -15.93 -15.34 6.43
N GLU A 113 -14.69 -15.75 6.73
CA GLU A 113 -14.21 -15.90 8.11
C GLU A 113 -13.88 -14.57 8.77
N SER A 114 -13.49 -13.58 7.98
CA SER A 114 -13.07 -12.25 8.45
C SER A 114 -13.70 -11.15 7.60
N PRO A 115 -15.04 -10.94 7.72
CA PRO A 115 -15.76 -9.99 6.85
C PRO A 115 -15.26 -8.54 6.92
N SER A 116 -14.61 -8.15 8.00
CA SER A 116 -14.10 -6.79 8.16
C SER A 116 -13.12 -6.38 7.06
N ILE A 117 -12.39 -7.33 6.47
CA ILE A 117 -11.45 -7.02 5.38
C ILE A 117 -12.16 -6.61 4.10
N LEU A 118 -13.42 -7.00 3.92
CA LEU A 118 -14.21 -6.68 2.73
C LEU A 118 -14.80 -5.27 2.77
N SER A 119 -14.80 -4.61 3.94
CA SER A 119 -15.39 -3.28 4.13
C SER A 119 -14.46 -2.15 3.69
N ILE A 120 -13.20 -2.44 3.39
CA ILE A 120 -12.20 -1.43 3.05
C ILE A 120 -12.27 -1.12 1.55
N ASN A 121 -12.52 0.16 1.22
CA ASN A 121 -12.59 0.67 -0.15
C ASN A 121 -11.60 1.80 -0.35
N GLY A 122 -10.97 1.81 -1.52
CA GLY A 122 -10.01 2.86 -1.86
C GLY A 122 -10.11 3.36 -3.28
#